data_79b28f9b3bb3929d01b247c6b5a4820a
#
_entry.id   79b28f9b3bb3929d01b247c6b5a4820a
#
_cell.length_a   1.000
_cell.length_b   1.000
_cell.length_c   1.000
_cell.angle_alpha   90.00
_cell.angle_beta   90.00
_cell.angle_gamma   90.00
#
_symmetry.space_group_name_H-M   'P 1'
#
loop_
_entity.id
_entity.type
_entity.pdbx_description
1 polymer ?
#
loop_
_entity_poly.entity_id
_entity_poly.type
_entity_poly.pdbx_seq_one_letter_code
_entity_poly.pdbx_strand_id
1 'polypeptide(L)'
;TLLEKGSVLIRALESGTRVGMGMRMHHAQQQTLLEEMAVQPGVLWFAVVDDHGVIITHSNSAMVGKTLYSPDVLRQLSPGEQESWRNIDMPTGDGEKTPVLEIYRQFQPMYGPGRHGMARCASNDGQLIPPAQTIFIAFDASDLAATQAREWRNTLIVLSALAAVLLATVLTFFWYQRYQRSYKELQDAMKRKEKLMALGHLAAGVAHEIRN
;
A
#
# COMPACT_ATOMS: atom_id res chain seq x y z
N THR A 1 1.60 0.71 10.22
CA THR A 1 0.82 0.16 9.09
C THR A 1 -0.43 -0.57 9.59
N LEU A 2 -1.47 -0.76 8.73
CA LEU A 2 -2.68 -1.52 9.12
C LEU A 2 -2.35 -2.97 9.46
N LEU A 3 -1.38 -3.58 8.79
CA LEU A 3 -0.92 -4.92 9.10
C LEU A 3 -0.34 -5.03 10.51
N GLU A 4 0.47 -4.09 10.92
CA GLU A 4 1.04 -4.03 12.25
C GLU A 4 -0.05 -3.83 13.32
N LYS A 5 -1.03 -2.95 13.03
CA LYS A 5 -2.19 -2.75 13.90
C LYS A 5 -3.00 -4.04 14.05
N GLY A 6 -3.26 -4.76 12.96
CA GLY A 6 -3.96 -6.05 12.98
C GLY A 6 -3.22 -7.11 13.80
N SER A 7 -1.90 -7.20 13.62
CA SER A 7 -1.03 -8.11 14.36
C SER A 7 -1.09 -7.85 15.88
N VAL A 8 -1.01 -6.58 16.28
CA VAL A 8 -1.13 -6.19 17.70
C VAL A 8 -2.49 -6.55 18.27
N LEU A 9 -3.57 -6.34 17.52
CA LEU A 9 -4.94 -6.65 17.94
C LEU A 9 -5.16 -8.16 18.08
N ILE A 10 -4.65 -8.98 17.16
CA ILE A 10 -4.70 -10.45 17.28
C ILE A 10 -3.99 -10.91 18.55
N ARG A 11 -2.79 -10.41 18.81
CA ARG A 11 -2.02 -10.75 20.01
C ARG A 11 -2.70 -10.28 21.30
N ALA A 12 -3.34 -9.11 21.27
CA ALA A 12 -4.09 -8.61 22.41
C ALA A 12 -5.27 -9.53 22.73
N LEU A 13 -6.02 -9.98 21.72
CA LEU A 13 -7.12 -10.93 21.89
C LEU A 13 -6.63 -12.28 22.43
N GLU A 14 -5.55 -12.83 21.88
CA GLU A 14 -4.94 -14.08 22.37
C GLU A 14 -4.47 -13.96 23.82
N SER A 15 -3.90 -12.81 24.19
CA SER A 15 -3.46 -12.54 25.56
C SER A 15 -4.63 -12.38 26.51
N GLY A 16 -5.70 -11.69 26.08
CA GLY A 16 -6.92 -11.48 26.88
C GLY A 16 -7.64 -12.78 27.20
N THR A 17 -7.62 -13.76 26.26
CA THR A 17 -8.23 -15.08 26.49
C THR A 17 -7.48 -15.93 27.48
N ARG A 18 -6.22 -15.64 27.79
CA ARG A 18 -5.40 -16.37 28.80
C ARG A 18 -5.83 -16.07 30.24
N VAL A 19 -6.42 -14.91 30.51
CA VAL A 19 -6.65 -14.43 31.90
C VAL A 19 -7.98 -14.91 32.48
N GLY A 20 -8.89 -15.46 31.66
CA GLY A 20 -10.24 -15.87 32.07
C GLY A 20 -10.29 -17.23 32.73
N MET A 21 -10.59 -17.28 34.03
CA MET A 21 -10.82 -18.51 34.79
C MET A 21 -12.26 -19.02 34.60
N GLY A 22 -12.48 -20.04 33.75
CA GLY A 22 -13.72 -20.83 33.71
C GLY A 22 -14.43 -20.88 32.37
N MET A 23 -14.75 -22.11 31.90
CA MET A 23 -15.25 -22.40 30.55
C MET A 23 -16.53 -21.68 30.12
N ARG A 24 -17.43 -21.32 31.01
CA ARG A 24 -18.67 -20.61 30.67
C ARG A 24 -18.51 -19.09 30.55
N MET A 25 -17.45 -18.53 31.11
CA MET A 25 -17.13 -17.11 31.00
C MET A 25 -16.34 -16.75 29.76
N HIS A 26 -15.65 -17.71 29.13
CA HIS A 26 -14.78 -17.42 27.98
C HIS A 26 -15.52 -16.81 26.78
N HIS A 27 -16.66 -17.36 26.41
CA HIS A 27 -17.38 -16.84 25.23
C HIS A 27 -17.95 -15.44 25.46
N ALA A 28 -18.56 -15.18 26.62
CA ALA A 28 -19.11 -13.87 26.94
C ALA A 28 -18.00 -12.81 27.06
N GLN A 29 -16.90 -13.15 27.71
CA GLN A 29 -15.77 -12.25 27.89
C GLN A 29 -15.01 -12.00 26.56
N GLN A 30 -14.87 -13.03 25.74
CA GLN A 30 -14.30 -12.94 24.40
C GLN A 30 -15.17 -12.06 23.48
N GLN A 31 -16.49 -12.22 23.58
CA GLN A 31 -17.45 -11.38 22.84
C GLN A 31 -17.33 -9.90 23.24
N THR A 32 -17.29 -9.59 24.54
CA THR A 32 -17.11 -8.21 25.04
C THR A 32 -15.79 -7.61 24.57
N LEU A 33 -14.69 -8.36 24.63
CA LEU A 33 -13.39 -7.89 24.15
C LEU A 33 -13.44 -7.57 22.66
N LEU A 34 -14.08 -8.41 21.85
CA LEU A 34 -14.22 -8.15 20.39
C LEU A 34 -15.06 -6.91 20.11
N GLU A 35 -16.14 -6.70 20.88
CA GLU A 35 -16.98 -5.52 20.78
C GLU A 35 -16.19 -4.23 21.13
N GLU A 36 -15.41 -4.27 22.22
CA GLU A 36 -14.55 -3.14 22.61
C GLU A 36 -13.44 -2.85 21.58
N MET A 37 -12.81 -3.91 21.05
CA MET A 37 -11.75 -3.75 20.06
C MET A 37 -12.29 -3.23 18.71
N ALA A 38 -13.54 -3.53 18.37
CA ALA A 38 -14.18 -3.06 17.14
C ALA A 38 -14.50 -1.56 17.14
N VAL A 39 -14.50 -0.90 18.31
CA VAL A 39 -14.68 0.55 18.41
C VAL A 39 -13.45 1.33 17.90
N GLN A 40 -12.33 0.66 17.69
CA GLN A 40 -11.12 1.31 17.18
C GLN A 40 -11.30 1.84 15.75
N PRO A 41 -10.81 3.07 15.47
CA PRO A 41 -10.99 3.67 14.15
C PRO A 41 -10.34 2.82 13.05
N GLY A 42 -11.08 2.64 11.96
CA GLY A 42 -10.67 1.87 10.80
C GLY A 42 -10.89 0.35 10.92
N VAL A 43 -11.38 -0.16 12.04
CA VAL A 43 -11.81 -1.55 12.18
C VAL A 43 -13.27 -1.65 11.78
N LEU A 44 -13.58 -2.55 10.83
CA LEU A 44 -14.96 -2.83 10.41
C LEU A 44 -15.59 -3.91 11.28
N TRP A 45 -14.88 -5.00 11.46
CA TRP A 45 -15.36 -6.11 12.29
C TRP A 45 -14.22 -7.07 12.66
N PHE A 46 -14.50 -7.87 13.70
CA PHE A 46 -13.73 -9.02 14.14
C PHE A 46 -14.60 -10.26 14.12
N ALA A 47 -14.03 -11.41 13.77
CA ALA A 47 -14.70 -12.68 13.86
C ALA A 47 -13.71 -13.79 14.24
N VAL A 48 -14.18 -14.74 15.02
CA VAL A 48 -13.53 -16.05 15.23
C VAL A 48 -14.45 -17.11 14.69
N VAL A 49 -13.93 -17.93 13.81
CA VAL A 49 -14.69 -19.01 13.16
C VAL A 49 -14.07 -20.37 13.49
N ASP A 50 -14.90 -21.41 13.43
CA ASP A 50 -14.46 -22.80 13.51
C ASP A 50 -13.89 -23.30 12.16
N ASP A 51 -13.53 -24.57 12.11
CA ASP A 51 -13.04 -25.28 10.92
C ASP A 51 -14.10 -25.44 9.81
N HIS A 52 -15.37 -25.23 10.14
CA HIS A 52 -16.48 -25.21 9.19
C HIS A 52 -16.83 -23.81 8.70
N GLY A 53 -16.16 -22.78 9.22
CA GLY A 53 -16.41 -21.39 8.88
C GLY A 53 -17.61 -20.76 9.58
N VAL A 54 -18.11 -21.42 10.62
CA VAL A 54 -19.21 -20.88 11.45
C VAL A 54 -18.63 -19.93 12.47
N ILE A 55 -19.27 -18.78 12.61
CA ILE A 55 -18.85 -17.71 13.53
C ILE A 55 -19.10 -18.13 14.97
N ILE A 56 -18.06 -18.28 15.77
CA ILE A 56 -18.10 -18.57 17.19
C ILE A 56 -18.32 -17.28 17.98
N THR A 57 -17.57 -16.23 17.63
CA THR A 57 -17.67 -14.89 18.22
C THR A 57 -17.47 -13.84 17.13
N HIS A 58 -18.15 -12.70 17.25
CA HIS A 58 -18.09 -11.62 16.28
C HIS A 58 -18.31 -10.27 16.98
N SER A 59 -17.69 -9.19 16.49
CA SER A 59 -17.91 -7.83 17.02
C SER A 59 -19.38 -7.37 16.94
N ASN A 60 -20.15 -7.94 16.02
CA ASN A 60 -21.60 -7.81 15.99
C ASN A 60 -22.22 -9.14 16.42
N SER A 61 -22.81 -9.20 17.60
CA SER A 61 -23.41 -10.43 18.17
C SER A 61 -24.50 -11.07 17.29
N ALA A 62 -25.17 -10.29 16.43
CA ALA A 62 -26.18 -10.81 15.49
C ALA A 62 -25.60 -11.71 14.37
N MET A 63 -24.28 -11.74 14.23
CA MET A 63 -23.57 -12.59 13.25
C MET A 63 -23.14 -13.95 13.83
N VAL A 64 -23.15 -14.13 15.14
CA VAL A 64 -22.75 -15.37 15.80
C VAL A 64 -23.66 -16.54 15.33
N GLY A 65 -23.05 -17.67 15.03
CA GLY A 65 -23.74 -18.87 14.52
C GLY A 65 -24.00 -18.85 13.01
N LYS A 66 -23.72 -17.76 12.30
CA LYS A 66 -23.79 -17.72 10.84
C LYS A 66 -22.47 -18.20 10.23
N THR A 67 -22.50 -18.62 8.97
CA THR A 67 -21.32 -18.97 8.21
C THR A 67 -20.68 -17.72 7.63
N LEU A 68 -19.42 -17.45 7.99
CA LEU A 68 -18.64 -16.34 7.42
C LEU A 68 -18.06 -16.75 6.06
N TYR A 69 -17.42 -17.91 6.02
CA TYR A 69 -16.80 -18.48 4.83
C TYR A 69 -17.16 -19.96 4.70
N SER A 70 -17.25 -20.46 3.46
CA SER A 70 -17.39 -21.89 3.25
C SER A 70 -16.10 -22.62 3.64
N PRO A 71 -16.18 -23.92 4.02
CA PRO A 71 -14.98 -24.72 4.34
C PRO A 71 -13.96 -24.77 3.21
N ASP A 72 -14.42 -24.66 1.94
CA ASP A 72 -13.54 -24.64 0.77
C ASP A 72 -12.69 -23.36 0.73
N VAL A 73 -13.29 -22.21 1.05
CA VAL A 73 -12.59 -20.94 1.14
C VAL A 73 -11.57 -20.96 2.27
N LEU A 74 -11.92 -21.50 3.44
CA LEU A 74 -10.99 -21.63 4.56
C LEU A 74 -9.79 -22.54 4.21
N ARG A 75 -10.02 -23.63 3.50
CA ARG A 75 -8.95 -24.49 3.00
C ARG A 75 -8.02 -23.78 2.01
N GLN A 76 -8.58 -22.95 1.12
CA GLN A 76 -7.79 -22.15 0.18
C GLN A 76 -6.96 -21.07 0.89
N LEU A 77 -7.50 -20.45 1.94
CA LEU A 77 -6.80 -19.45 2.73
C LEU A 77 -5.64 -20.06 3.51
N SER A 78 -5.73 -21.36 3.84
CA SER A 78 -4.71 -22.11 4.62
C SER A 78 -4.19 -21.31 5.82
N PRO A 79 -5.07 -20.88 6.75
CA PRO A 79 -4.66 -20.07 7.89
C PRO A 79 -3.61 -20.81 8.70
N GLY A 80 -2.44 -20.19 8.87
CA GLY A 80 -1.30 -20.73 9.61
C GLY A 80 -1.08 -20.00 10.92
N GLU A 81 0.05 -20.30 11.56
CA GLU A 81 0.49 -19.61 12.77
C GLU A 81 0.95 -18.16 12.51
N GLN A 82 1.34 -17.87 11.28
CA GLN A 82 1.70 -16.52 10.85
C GLN A 82 0.46 -15.78 10.34
N GLU A 83 0.46 -14.47 10.56
CA GLU A 83 -0.58 -13.60 10.05
C GLU A 83 -0.53 -13.56 8.52
N SER A 84 -1.67 -13.77 7.89
CA SER A 84 -1.88 -13.65 6.45
C SER A 84 -2.90 -12.54 6.20
N TRP A 85 -2.85 -11.94 5.03
CA TRP A 85 -3.77 -10.85 4.68
C TRP A 85 -4.22 -10.95 3.23
N ARG A 86 -5.37 -10.36 2.95
CA ARG A 86 -5.90 -10.21 1.59
C ARG A 86 -6.75 -8.95 1.46
N ASN A 87 -6.83 -8.43 0.26
CA ASN A 87 -7.80 -7.39 -0.07
C ASN A 87 -9.06 -8.04 -0.62
N ILE A 88 -10.21 -7.64 -0.11
CA ILE A 88 -11.53 -8.07 -0.56
C ILE A 88 -12.41 -6.85 -0.77
N ASP A 89 -13.35 -6.94 -1.72
CA ASP A 89 -14.38 -5.94 -1.91
C ASP A 89 -15.65 -6.41 -1.19
N MET A 90 -16.05 -5.70 -0.16
CA MET A 90 -17.31 -5.99 0.54
C MET A 90 -18.45 -5.13 0.00
N PRO A 91 -19.61 -5.73 -0.31
CA PRO A 91 -20.78 -4.95 -0.70
C PRO A 91 -21.30 -4.16 0.51
N THR A 92 -21.38 -2.85 0.36
CA THR A 92 -22.06 -1.96 1.31
C THR A 92 -23.55 -1.95 1.00
N GLY A 93 -24.40 -1.66 1.99
CA GLY A 93 -25.85 -1.67 1.85
C GLY A 93 -26.43 -0.86 0.68
N ASP A 94 -25.67 0.09 0.13
CA ASP A 94 -26.03 0.93 -1.02
C ASP A 94 -25.56 0.37 -2.36
N GLY A 95 -25.04 -0.86 -2.41
CA GLY A 95 -24.53 -1.50 -3.64
C GLY A 95 -23.12 -1.03 -4.05
N GLU A 96 -22.52 -0.13 -3.32
CA GLU A 96 -21.13 0.27 -3.48
C GLU A 96 -20.20 -0.76 -2.85
N LYS A 97 -19.05 -1.03 -3.49
CA LYS A 97 -18.05 -1.94 -2.97
C LYS A 97 -17.02 -1.16 -2.18
N THR A 98 -16.90 -1.48 -0.90
CA THR A 98 -15.85 -0.90 -0.06
C THR A 98 -14.63 -1.81 -0.06
N PRO A 99 -13.44 -1.30 -0.39
CA PRO A 99 -12.20 -2.06 -0.29
C PRO A 99 -11.89 -2.33 1.18
N VAL A 100 -11.67 -3.60 1.51
CA VAL A 100 -11.42 -4.09 2.86
C VAL A 100 -10.11 -4.86 2.89
N LEU A 101 -9.24 -4.51 3.84
CA LEU A 101 -8.07 -5.30 4.16
C LEU A 101 -8.44 -6.30 5.25
N GLU A 102 -8.47 -7.57 4.90
CA GLU A 102 -8.72 -8.65 5.84
C GLU A 102 -7.41 -9.30 6.26
N ILE A 103 -7.20 -9.38 7.57
CA ILE A 103 -6.05 -10.05 8.19
C ILE A 103 -6.59 -11.26 8.92
N TYR A 104 -5.95 -12.41 8.74
CA TYR A 104 -6.40 -13.65 9.36
C TYR A 104 -5.22 -14.51 9.81
N ARG A 105 -5.47 -15.31 10.83
CA ARG A 105 -4.51 -16.24 11.41
C ARG A 105 -5.22 -17.37 12.11
N GLN A 106 -4.57 -18.53 12.20
CA GLN A 106 -5.05 -19.61 13.05
C GLN A 106 -4.97 -19.19 14.52
N PHE A 107 -6.11 -19.20 15.18
CA PHE A 107 -6.24 -18.87 16.58
C PHE A 107 -6.02 -20.12 17.42
N GLN A 108 -5.01 -20.11 18.26
CA GLN A 108 -4.75 -21.16 19.21
C GLN A 108 -5.12 -20.68 20.62
N PRO A 109 -6.34 -20.99 21.09
CA PRO A 109 -6.66 -20.72 22.48
C PRO A 109 -5.72 -21.56 23.35
N MET A 110 -4.83 -20.92 24.10
CA MET A 110 -3.97 -21.64 25.03
C MET A 110 -4.81 -22.17 26.19
N TYR A 111 -5.21 -23.41 26.10
CA TYR A 111 -5.69 -24.15 27.25
C TYR A 111 -4.49 -24.48 28.14
N GLY A 112 -4.48 -23.93 29.38
CA GLY A 112 -3.43 -24.27 30.36
C GLY A 112 -3.41 -25.77 30.60
N PRO A 113 -2.22 -26.35 30.87
CA PRO A 113 -2.07 -27.78 31.20
C PRO A 113 -2.77 -28.05 32.52
N GLY A 114 -4.01 -28.50 32.51
CA GLY A 114 -4.68 -28.86 33.77
C GLY A 114 -6.21 -28.98 33.79
N ARG A 115 -6.93 -28.79 32.72
CA ARG A 115 -8.38 -29.02 32.73
C ARG A 115 -8.86 -29.81 31.53
N HIS A 116 -9.08 -31.10 31.76
CA HIS A 116 -9.84 -32.02 30.93
C HIS A 116 -11.30 -31.58 30.89
N GLY A 117 -11.64 -30.61 30.04
CA GLY A 117 -12.99 -30.18 29.80
C GLY A 117 -13.38 -30.54 28.39
N MET A 118 -14.05 -31.66 28.24
CA MET A 118 -14.95 -32.12 27.15
C MET A 118 -14.80 -31.40 25.79
N ALA A 119 -13.70 -31.59 25.10
CA ALA A 119 -13.62 -31.45 23.68
C ALA A 119 -14.04 -32.79 23.06
N ARG A 120 -15.25 -32.83 22.51
CA ARG A 120 -15.76 -33.98 21.77
C ARG A 120 -15.23 -33.93 20.32
N CYS A 121 -14.02 -34.37 20.13
CA CYS A 121 -13.60 -34.95 18.86
C CYS A 121 -12.50 -35.95 19.20
N ALA A 122 -12.86 -37.21 19.36
CA ALA A 122 -11.90 -38.29 19.51
C ALA A 122 -11.24 -38.50 18.15
N SER A 123 -9.99 -38.10 18.00
CA SER A 123 -9.09 -38.77 17.07
C SER A 123 -8.75 -40.16 17.65
N ASN A 124 -8.49 -41.13 16.81
CA ASN A 124 -8.25 -42.53 17.17
C ASN A 124 -7.13 -42.75 18.20
N ASP A 125 -6.39 -41.71 18.59
CA ASP A 125 -5.27 -41.74 19.53
C ASP A 125 -5.58 -41.11 20.90
N GLY A 126 -6.86 -40.80 21.23
CA GLY A 126 -7.23 -40.30 22.55
C GLY A 126 -6.71 -38.89 22.90
N GLN A 127 -6.06 -38.19 21.99
CA GLN A 127 -5.57 -36.85 22.18
C GLN A 127 -6.67 -35.86 21.75
N LEU A 128 -7.23 -35.15 22.72
CA LEU A 128 -8.22 -34.12 22.51
C LEU A 128 -7.57 -32.90 21.84
N ILE A 129 -7.59 -32.87 20.51
CA ILE A 129 -7.14 -31.68 19.74
C ILE A 129 -8.35 -30.73 19.71
N PRO A 130 -8.23 -29.51 20.26
CA PRO A 130 -9.29 -28.52 20.12
C PRO A 130 -9.49 -28.19 18.63
N PRO A 131 -10.76 -27.96 18.19
CA PRO A 131 -11.01 -27.60 16.79
C PRO A 131 -10.19 -26.36 16.42
N ALA A 132 -9.58 -26.41 15.25
CA ALA A 132 -8.83 -25.27 14.72
C ALA A 132 -9.80 -24.09 14.57
N GLN A 133 -9.46 -22.98 15.21
CA GLN A 133 -10.20 -21.73 15.10
C GLN A 133 -9.37 -20.74 14.28
N THR A 134 -10.04 -19.91 13.51
CA THR A 134 -9.40 -18.85 12.74
C THR A 134 -9.96 -17.51 13.14
N ILE A 135 -9.06 -16.58 13.45
CA ILE A 135 -9.43 -15.19 13.69
C ILE A 135 -9.33 -14.40 12.40
N PHE A 136 -10.31 -13.56 12.16
CA PHE A 136 -10.39 -12.62 11.06
C PHE A 136 -10.59 -11.20 11.61
N ILE A 137 -9.87 -10.25 11.04
CA ILE A 137 -10.01 -8.82 11.32
C ILE A 137 -10.15 -8.11 9.99
N ALA A 138 -11.20 -7.32 9.84
CA ALA A 138 -11.43 -6.50 8.66
C ALA A 138 -11.19 -5.03 8.96
N PHE A 139 -10.36 -4.39 8.14
CA PHE A 139 -10.08 -2.96 8.18
C PHE A 139 -10.66 -2.27 6.95
N ASP A 140 -11.16 -1.07 7.16
CA ASP A 140 -11.49 -0.17 6.06
C ASP A 140 -10.20 0.23 5.33
N ALA A 141 -10.12 -0.13 4.05
CA ALA A 141 -9.00 0.20 3.18
C ALA A 141 -9.29 1.38 2.25
N SER A 142 -10.43 2.04 2.37
CA SER A 142 -10.82 3.17 1.51
C SER A 142 -9.84 4.34 1.62
N ASP A 143 -9.40 4.68 2.84
CA ASP A 143 -8.41 5.72 3.07
C ASP A 143 -7.02 5.36 2.50
N LEU A 144 -6.67 4.07 2.48
CA LEU A 144 -5.40 3.61 1.88
C LEU A 144 -5.41 3.80 0.37
N ALA A 145 -6.50 3.44 -0.30
CA ALA A 145 -6.64 3.62 -1.74
C ALA A 145 -6.60 5.11 -2.12
N ALA A 146 -7.29 5.96 -1.36
CA ALA A 146 -7.29 7.40 -1.55
C ALA A 146 -5.90 8.03 -1.32
N THR A 147 -5.19 7.60 -0.28
CA THR A 147 -3.85 8.09 0.06
C THR A 147 -2.85 7.67 -1.02
N GLN A 148 -2.90 6.43 -1.47
CA GLN A 148 -2.03 5.90 -2.52
C GLN A 148 -2.25 6.62 -3.85
N ALA A 149 -3.49 6.90 -4.24
CA ALA A 149 -3.80 7.68 -5.44
C ALA A 149 -3.27 9.13 -5.34
N ARG A 150 -3.29 9.73 -4.16
CA ARG A 150 -2.76 11.07 -3.90
C ARG A 150 -1.25 11.11 -3.98
N GLU A 151 -0.56 10.11 -3.46
CA GLU A 151 0.91 9.98 -3.54
C GLU A 151 1.38 9.80 -4.98
N TRP A 152 0.73 8.94 -5.77
CA TRP A 152 1.03 8.77 -7.19
C TRP A 152 0.87 10.07 -7.98
N ARG A 153 -0.18 10.83 -7.72
CA ARG A 153 -0.42 12.13 -8.36
C ARG A 153 0.67 13.14 -8.03
N ASN A 154 1.07 13.22 -6.76
CA ASN A 154 2.15 14.11 -6.33
C ASN A 154 3.50 13.72 -6.95
N THR A 155 3.80 12.44 -7.03
CA THR A 155 5.03 11.92 -7.68
C THR A 155 5.04 12.26 -9.17
N LEU A 156 3.91 12.10 -9.87
CA LEU A 156 3.78 12.48 -11.28
C LEU A 156 3.97 13.98 -11.51
N ILE A 157 3.45 14.84 -10.62
CA ILE A 157 3.63 16.29 -10.70
C ILE A 157 5.12 16.65 -10.55
N VAL A 158 5.83 16.07 -9.58
CA VAL A 158 7.25 16.32 -9.37
C VAL A 158 8.08 15.84 -10.56
N LEU A 159 7.79 14.65 -11.10
CA LEU A 159 8.46 14.11 -12.28
C LEU A 159 8.22 14.98 -13.53
N SER A 160 7.00 15.45 -13.73
CA SER A 160 6.67 16.33 -14.87
C SER A 160 7.37 17.69 -14.77
N ALA A 161 7.45 18.27 -13.56
CA ALA A 161 8.19 19.51 -13.33
C ALA A 161 9.69 19.34 -13.62
N LEU A 162 10.29 18.25 -13.17
CA LEU A 162 11.69 17.93 -13.44
C LEU A 162 11.95 17.76 -14.94
N ALA A 163 11.08 17.04 -15.65
CA ALA A 163 11.17 16.88 -17.10
C ALA A 163 11.04 18.21 -17.84
N ALA A 164 10.15 19.11 -17.40
CA ALA A 164 10.01 20.44 -17.98
C ALA A 164 11.29 21.30 -17.81
N VAL A 165 11.93 21.25 -16.64
CA VAL A 165 13.21 21.94 -16.38
C VAL A 165 14.31 21.40 -17.28
N LEU A 166 14.43 20.07 -17.42
CA LEU A 166 15.40 19.46 -18.31
C LEU A 166 15.17 19.86 -19.77
N LEU A 167 13.92 19.86 -20.22
CA LEU A 167 13.58 20.28 -21.58
C LEU A 167 13.95 21.76 -21.80
N ALA A 168 13.65 22.63 -20.87
CA ALA A 168 14.00 24.06 -20.92
C ALA A 168 15.52 24.25 -21.00
N THR A 169 16.30 23.52 -20.20
CA THR A 169 17.78 23.60 -20.25
C THR A 169 18.34 23.13 -21.58
N VAL A 170 17.81 22.05 -22.15
CA VAL A 170 18.21 21.57 -23.48
C VAL A 170 17.87 22.59 -24.57
N LEU A 171 16.67 23.14 -24.54
CA LEU A 171 16.25 24.17 -25.51
C LEU A 171 17.12 25.43 -25.43
N THR A 172 17.39 25.93 -24.21
CA THR A 172 18.25 27.09 -24.02
C THR A 172 19.69 26.81 -24.52
N PHE A 173 20.20 25.61 -24.29
CA PHE A 173 21.51 25.20 -24.80
C PHE A 173 21.54 25.18 -26.35
N PHE A 174 20.51 24.64 -27.00
CA PHE A 174 20.40 24.66 -28.46
C PHE A 174 20.29 26.09 -29.03
N TRP A 175 19.50 26.96 -28.39
CA TRP A 175 19.38 28.36 -28.78
C TRP A 175 20.71 29.09 -28.61
N TYR A 176 21.43 28.84 -27.52
CA TYR A 176 22.74 29.42 -27.29
C TYR A 176 23.76 28.99 -28.34
N GLN A 177 23.80 27.69 -28.68
CA GLN A 177 24.68 27.22 -29.73
C GLN A 177 24.37 27.83 -31.10
N ARG A 178 23.08 27.96 -31.44
CA ARG A 178 22.64 28.58 -32.70
C ARG A 178 23.02 30.06 -32.74
N TYR A 179 22.84 30.76 -31.64
CA TYR A 179 23.22 32.17 -31.52
C TYR A 179 24.75 32.37 -31.71
N GLN A 180 25.55 31.53 -31.09
CA GLN A 180 27.02 31.58 -31.20
C GLN A 180 27.49 31.34 -32.66
N ARG A 181 26.85 30.46 -33.39
CA ARG A 181 27.15 30.20 -34.81
C ARG A 181 26.87 31.44 -35.66
N SER A 182 25.67 32.01 -35.51
CA SER A 182 25.29 33.22 -36.26
C SER A 182 26.22 34.40 -35.93
N TYR A 183 26.65 34.54 -34.70
CA TYR A 183 27.57 35.60 -34.26
C TYR A 183 28.97 35.46 -34.90
N LYS A 184 29.49 34.23 -34.99
CA LYS A 184 30.77 33.94 -35.67
C LYS A 184 30.70 34.22 -37.16
N GLU A 185 29.65 33.85 -37.83
CA GLU A 185 29.43 34.14 -39.28
C GLU A 185 29.43 35.65 -39.55
N LEU A 186 28.78 36.42 -38.68
CA LEU A 186 28.73 37.89 -38.78
C LEU A 186 30.14 38.52 -38.59
N GLN A 187 30.91 38.05 -37.60
CA GLN A 187 32.27 38.49 -37.38
C GLN A 187 33.19 38.17 -38.53
N ASP A 188 33.06 36.96 -39.09
CA ASP A 188 33.88 36.56 -40.22
C ASP A 188 33.53 37.36 -41.48
N ALA A 189 32.24 37.70 -41.71
CA ALA A 189 31.83 38.56 -42.77
C ALA A 189 32.40 39.99 -42.64
N MET A 190 32.36 40.55 -41.41
CA MET A 190 32.98 41.88 -41.15
C MET A 190 34.50 41.88 -41.38
N LYS A 191 35.22 40.88 -40.89
CA LYS A 191 36.66 40.72 -41.13
C LYS A 191 37.01 40.63 -42.61
N ARG A 192 36.19 39.92 -43.43
CA ARG A 192 36.37 39.86 -44.90
C ARG A 192 36.18 41.21 -45.54
N LYS A 193 35.16 41.97 -45.07
CA LYS A 193 34.86 43.30 -45.60
C LYS A 193 36.01 44.29 -45.27
N GLU A 194 36.57 44.24 -44.08
CA GLU A 194 37.72 45.04 -43.69
C GLU A 194 38.97 44.72 -44.54
N LYS A 195 39.25 43.43 -44.74
CA LYS A 195 40.37 43.02 -45.63
C LYS A 195 40.17 43.52 -47.08
N LEU A 196 38.96 43.43 -47.62
CA LEU A 196 38.69 43.95 -48.97
C LEU A 196 38.83 45.46 -49.05
N MET A 197 38.41 46.22 -48.02
CA MET A 197 38.62 47.66 -47.96
C MET A 197 40.08 48.02 -47.87
N ALA A 198 40.85 47.31 -47.05
CA ALA A 198 42.32 47.53 -46.94
C ALA A 198 43.02 47.25 -48.27
N LEU A 199 42.68 46.19 -48.97
CA LEU A 199 43.21 45.88 -50.31
C LEU A 199 42.80 46.96 -51.34
N GLY A 200 41.56 47.45 -51.30
CA GLY A 200 41.10 48.52 -52.13
C GLY A 200 41.85 49.82 -51.94
N HIS A 201 42.13 50.21 -50.69
CA HIS A 201 42.96 51.37 -50.37
C HIS A 201 44.39 51.22 -50.86
N LEU A 202 45.03 50.03 -50.72
CA LEU A 202 46.36 49.75 -51.23
C LEU A 202 46.39 49.81 -52.76
N ALA A 203 45.41 49.22 -53.44
CA ALA A 203 45.32 49.28 -54.88
C ALA A 203 45.12 50.69 -55.43
N ALA A 204 44.33 51.51 -54.77
CA ALA A 204 44.15 52.91 -55.13
C ALA A 204 45.46 53.73 -54.91
N GLY A 205 46.20 53.49 -53.83
CA GLY A 205 47.47 54.10 -53.55
C GLY A 205 48.55 53.76 -54.62
N VAL A 206 48.65 52.49 -54.99
CA VAL A 206 49.59 52.06 -56.04
C VAL A 206 49.18 52.62 -57.42
N ALA A 207 47.92 52.65 -57.78
CA ALA A 207 47.43 53.26 -59.02
C ALA A 207 47.74 54.75 -59.11
N HIS A 208 47.69 55.45 -57.97
CA HIS A 208 48.02 56.88 -57.91
C HIS A 208 49.53 57.11 -58.12
N GLU A 209 50.38 56.23 -57.55
CA GLU A 209 51.88 56.33 -57.64
C GLU A 209 52.37 55.99 -59.06
N ILE A 210 51.72 55.04 -59.77
CA ILE A 210 52.06 54.71 -61.18
C ILE A 210 51.66 55.83 -62.14
N ARG A 211 50.66 56.64 -61.80
CA ARG A 211 50.19 57.73 -62.68
C ARG A 211 50.99 59.04 -62.56
N ASN A 212 51.79 59.16 -61.55
CA ASN A 212 52.72 60.27 -61.36
C ASN A 212 54.13 59.91 -61.85
#